data_1858ec5f3b9814a20b367a1a4430c3be
#
_entry.id   1858ec5f3b9814a20b367a1a4430c3be
#
_cell.length_a   1.000
_cell.length_b   1.000
_cell.length_c   1.000
_cell.angle_alpha   90.00
_cell.angle_beta   90.00
_cell.angle_gamma   90.00
#
_symmetry.space_group_name_H-M   'P 1'
#
loop_
_entity.id
_entity.type
_entity.pdbx_description
1 polymer ?
#
loop_
_entity_poly.entity_id
_entity_poly.type
_entity_poly.pdbx_seq_one_letter_code
_entity_poly.pdbx_strand_id
1 'polypeptide(L)'
;TGVNAKMRIMQEETFGPIACITRVASDAEAIALSNASPFGLGGSVFGETKHAEKVARALDSGMIGVNKDCTGANGTPWIGAKQSGFGFYRGTAGHRQFTQTHVVSRAK
;
A
#
# COMPACT_ATOMS: atom_id res chain seq x y z
N THR A 1 4.66 -12.18 -19.53
CA THR A 1 6.11 -11.87 -19.47
C THR A 1 6.50 -10.94 -20.61
N GLY A 2 7.66 -10.29 -20.53
CA GLY A 2 8.13 -9.37 -21.59
C GLY A 2 7.53 -7.95 -21.50
N VAL A 3 6.93 -7.58 -20.38
CA VAL A 3 6.46 -6.21 -20.12
C VAL A 3 7.64 -5.29 -19.77
N ASN A 4 7.50 -4.02 -20.09
CA ASN A 4 8.42 -2.97 -19.65
C ASN A 4 7.64 -1.75 -19.14
N ALA A 5 8.30 -0.89 -18.38
CA ALA A 5 7.69 0.24 -17.69
C ALA A 5 6.97 1.25 -18.61
N LYS A 6 7.24 1.26 -19.91
CA LYS A 6 6.61 2.18 -20.88
C LYS A 6 5.29 1.67 -21.44
N MET A 7 4.97 0.40 -21.21
CA MET A 7 3.71 -0.18 -21.68
C MET A 7 2.53 0.32 -20.85
N ARG A 8 1.40 0.63 -21.49
CA ARG A 8 0.18 1.10 -20.81
C ARG A 8 -0.27 0.17 -19.69
N ILE A 9 -0.16 -1.14 -19.89
CA ILE A 9 -0.50 -2.17 -18.88
C ILE A 9 0.31 -2.04 -17.57
N MET A 10 1.46 -1.37 -17.59
CA MET A 10 2.29 -1.11 -16.42
C MET A 10 2.01 0.26 -15.79
N GLN A 11 1.29 1.14 -16.48
CA GLN A 11 1.04 2.52 -16.06
C GLN A 11 -0.42 2.78 -15.71
N GLU A 12 -1.34 2.01 -16.30
CA GLU A 12 -2.77 2.17 -16.14
C GLU A 12 -3.34 0.98 -15.35
N GLU A 13 -4.32 1.27 -14.50
CA GLU A 13 -5.04 0.22 -13.79
C GLU A 13 -5.89 -0.58 -14.78
N THR A 14 -5.76 -1.91 -14.72
CA THR A 14 -6.52 -2.83 -15.56
C THR A 14 -7.29 -3.83 -14.70
N PHE A 15 -8.61 -3.74 -14.74
CA PHE A 15 -9.46 -4.75 -14.11
C PHE A 15 -9.63 -5.94 -15.06
N GLY A 16 -9.13 -7.12 -14.63
CA GLY A 16 -9.22 -8.35 -15.41
C GLY A 16 -8.22 -9.40 -14.95
N PRO A 17 -8.25 -10.60 -15.53
CA PRO A 17 -7.38 -11.73 -15.15
C PRO A 17 -5.99 -11.57 -15.77
N ILE A 18 -5.32 -10.46 -15.51
CA ILE A 18 -4.00 -10.12 -16.06
C ILE A 18 -3.02 -9.92 -14.91
N ALA A 19 -1.86 -10.57 -14.98
CA ALA A 19 -0.74 -10.37 -14.07
C ALA A 19 0.53 -10.05 -14.87
N CYS A 20 1.07 -8.85 -14.67
CA CYS A 20 2.34 -8.44 -15.25
C CYS A 20 3.48 -8.92 -14.36
N ILE A 21 4.44 -9.63 -14.93
CA ILE A 21 5.60 -10.16 -14.22
C ILE A 21 6.87 -9.55 -14.80
N THR A 22 7.62 -8.86 -13.95
CA THR A 22 8.92 -8.27 -14.28
C THR A 22 9.99 -8.92 -13.41
N ARG A 23 11.10 -9.32 -14.01
CA ARG A 23 12.29 -9.77 -13.27
C ARG A 23 13.16 -8.55 -12.96
N VAL A 24 13.70 -8.54 -11.76
CA VAL A 24 14.61 -7.50 -11.28
C VAL A 24 15.91 -8.14 -10.80
N ALA A 25 17.00 -7.39 -10.83
CA ALA A 25 18.33 -7.86 -10.44
C ALA A 25 18.65 -7.59 -8.95
N SER A 26 17.86 -6.72 -8.29
CA SER A 26 18.10 -6.32 -6.90
C SER A 26 16.83 -5.82 -6.22
N ASP A 27 16.85 -5.79 -4.87
CA ASP A 27 15.79 -5.15 -4.08
C ASP A 27 15.64 -3.66 -4.42
N ALA A 28 16.74 -2.96 -4.63
CA ALA A 28 16.71 -1.53 -4.96
C ALA A 28 15.96 -1.29 -6.27
N GLU A 29 16.15 -2.13 -7.27
CA GLU A 29 15.42 -2.07 -8.53
C GLU A 29 13.92 -2.42 -8.32
N ALA A 30 13.61 -3.45 -7.53
CA ALA A 30 12.25 -3.82 -7.20
C ALA A 30 11.50 -2.68 -6.50
N ILE A 31 12.12 -2.07 -5.49
CA ILE A 31 11.58 -0.95 -4.74
C ILE A 31 11.36 0.26 -5.66
N ALA A 32 12.35 0.61 -6.46
CA ALA A 32 12.25 1.75 -7.37
C ALA A 32 11.12 1.54 -8.40
N LEU A 33 11.01 0.35 -8.98
CA LEU A 33 9.97 0.02 -9.95
C LEU A 33 8.56 0.07 -9.30
N SER A 34 8.42 -0.49 -8.09
CA SER A 34 7.15 -0.46 -7.36
C SER A 34 6.75 0.96 -6.97
N ASN A 35 7.71 1.76 -6.50
CA ASN A 35 7.46 3.13 -6.06
C ASN A 35 7.24 4.11 -7.21
N ALA A 36 7.63 3.76 -8.44
CA ALA A 36 7.35 4.56 -9.63
C ALA A 36 5.86 4.56 -10.04
N SER A 37 5.06 3.63 -9.53
CA SER A 37 3.61 3.60 -9.79
C SER A 37 2.93 4.84 -9.19
N PRO A 38 1.97 5.47 -9.91
CA PRO A 38 1.12 6.53 -9.35
C PRO A 38 0.13 6.00 -8.29
N PHE A 39 -0.05 4.70 -8.20
CA PHE A 39 -0.91 4.03 -7.23
C PHE A 39 -0.13 3.50 -6.04
N GLY A 40 -0.79 3.35 -4.91
CA GLY A 40 -0.18 2.87 -3.67
C GLY A 40 -1.21 2.36 -2.66
N LEU A 41 -2.18 1.55 -3.08
CA LEU A 41 -3.15 0.99 -2.16
C LEU A 41 -2.51 -0.07 -1.26
N GLY A 42 -1.91 -1.07 -1.87
CA GLY A 42 -1.32 -2.16 -1.13
C GLY A 42 -0.30 -2.95 -1.94
N GLY A 43 0.51 -3.71 -1.24
CA GLY A 43 1.49 -4.61 -1.80
C GLY A 43 1.79 -5.79 -0.88
N SER A 44 2.50 -6.78 -1.38
CA SER A 44 2.94 -7.92 -0.60
C SER A 44 4.39 -8.25 -0.95
N VAL A 45 5.18 -8.57 0.07
CA VAL A 45 6.56 -9.02 -0.08
C VAL A 45 6.69 -10.42 0.49
N PHE A 46 7.16 -11.34 -0.31
CA PHE A 46 7.39 -12.73 0.08
C PHE A 46 8.88 -13.06 0.06
N GLY A 47 9.38 -13.72 1.11
CA GLY A 47 10.78 -14.09 1.23
C GLY A 47 11.18 -14.43 2.67
N GLU A 48 12.48 -14.47 2.95
CA GLU A 48 12.96 -14.56 4.32
C GLU A 48 12.43 -13.36 5.12
N THR A 49 11.90 -13.62 6.31
CA THR A 49 11.06 -12.63 7.02
C THR A 49 11.76 -11.30 7.28
N LYS A 50 12.97 -11.31 7.82
CA LYS A 50 13.71 -10.07 8.11
C LYS A 50 14.07 -9.29 6.84
N HIS A 51 14.41 -10.02 5.78
CA HIS A 51 14.70 -9.43 4.49
C HIS A 51 13.44 -8.81 3.87
N ALA A 52 12.34 -9.56 3.84
CA ALA A 52 11.05 -9.09 3.33
C ALA A 52 10.51 -7.88 4.10
N GLU A 53 10.67 -7.83 5.44
CA GLU A 53 10.32 -6.65 6.25
C GLU A 53 11.13 -5.42 5.86
N LYS A 54 12.43 -5.57 5.59
CA LYS A 54 13.30 -4.47 5.16
C LYS A 54 12.81 -3.90 3.82
N VAL A 55 12.51 -4.76 2.86
CA VAL A 55 11.96 -4.34 1.55
C VAL A 55 10.60 -3.69 1.73
N ALA A 56 9.70 -4.29 2.50
CA ALA A 56 8.35 -3.80 2.74
C ALA A 56 8.33 -2.36 3.31
N ARG A 57 9.25 -2.04 4.22
CA ARG A 57 9.39 -0.69 4.81
C ARG A 57 9.83 0.39 3.82
N ALA A 58 10.35 0.00 2.67
CA ALA A 58 10.81 0.92 1.61
C ALA A 58 9.76 1.11 0.50
N LEU A 59 8.63 0.44 0.57
CA LEU A 59 7.54 0.56 -0.40
C LEU A 59 6.58 1.69 -0.03
N ASP A 60 6.24 2.52 -1.02
CA ASP A 60 5.32 3.67 -0.87
C ASP A 60 3.86 3.26 -1.11
N SER A 61 3.36 2.33 -0.31
CA SER A 61 1.97 1.89 -0.35
C SER A 61 1.34 1.96 1.04
N GLY A 62 0.05 2.18 1.11
CA GLY A 62 -0.66 2.33 2.37
C GLY A 62 -0.68 1.06 3.23
N MET A 63 -0.72 -0.10 2.59
CA MET A 63 -0.76 -1.39 3.27
C MET A 63 0.26 -2.35 2.64
N ILE A 64 1.12 -2.95 3.45
CA ILE A 64 2.08 -3.94 2.98
C ILE A 64 1.97 -5.22 3.82
N GLY A 65 1.74 -6.33 3.14
CA GLY A 65 1.84 -7.66 3.75
C GLY A 65 3.26 -8.22 3.63
N VAL A 66 3.75 -8.85 4.68
CA VAL A 66 5.00 -9.64 4.66
C VAL A 66 4.64 -11.10 4.79
N ASN A 67 4.96 -11.89 3.77
CA ASN A 67 4.59 -13.31 3.65
C ASN A 67 3.07 -13.57 3.78
N LYS A 68 2.27 -12.57 3.43
CA LYS A 68 0.80 -12.60 3.42
C LYS A 68 0.26 -11.53 2.47
N ASP A 69 -1.04 -11.50 2.28
CA ASP A 69 -1.72 -10.42 1.57
C ASP A 69 -1.62 -9.07 2.32
N CYS A 70 -1.95 -7.98 1.65
CA CYS A 70 -1.87 -6.62 2.18
C CYS A 70 -3.06 -6.21 3.06
N THR A 71 -4.00 -7.09 3.38
CA THR A 71 -5.27 -6.72 4.05
C THR A 71 -5.14 -6.27 5.50
N GLY A 72 -3.94 -6.21 6.04
CA GLY A 72 -3.67 -5.77 7.41
C GLY A 72 -4.09 -6.78 8.48
N ALA A 73 -3.91 -6.42 9.74
CA ALA A 73 -4.39 -7.17 10.89
C ALA A 73 -5.73 -6.61 11.38
N ASN A 74 -6.45 -7.38 12.20
CA ASN A 74 -7.67 -6.91 12.83
C ASN A 74 -7.42 -5.64 13.64
N GLY A 75 -8.25 -4.63 13.46
CA GLY A 75 -8.12 -3.34 14.14
C GLY A 75 -7.18 -2.34 13.46
N THR A 76 -6.47 -2.74 12.40
CA THR A 76 -5.67 -1.82 11.62
C THR A 76 -6.52 -1.03 10.61
N PRO A 77 -6.15 0.21 10.29
CA PRO A 77 -6.86 0.97 9.26
C PRO A 77 -6.66 0.34 7.87
N TRP A 78 -7.65 0.54 7.01
CA TRP A 78 -7.53 0.36 5.58
C TRP A 78 -7.12 1.70 5.00
N ILE A 79 -5.93 1.78 4.44
CA ILE A 79 -5.34 3.04 3.99
C ILE A 79 -4.69 2.87 2.63
N GLY A 80 -4.91 3.84 1.75
CA GLY A 80 -4.19 4.00 0.49
C GLY A 80 -3.13 5.09 0.58
N ALA A 81 -2.31 5.15 -0.45
CA ALA A 81 -1.34 6.22 -0.68
C ALA A 81 -1.42 6.67 -2.13
N LYS A 82 -0.82 7.81 -2.44
CA LYS A 82 -0.76 8.37 -3.80
C LYS A 82 -2.18 8.52 -4.40
N GLN A 83 -2.35 8.18 -5.68
CA GLN A 83 -3.64 8.26 -6.36
C GLN A 83 -4.66 7.19 -5.93
N SER A 84 -4.24 6.20 -5.15
CA SER A 84 -5.17 5.20 -4.59
C SER A 84 -6.08 5.77 -3.51
N GLY A 85 -5.86 7.01 -3.07
CA GLY A 85 -6.78 7.77 -2.25
C GLY A 85 -6.17 8.34 -0.98
N PHE A 86 -6.91 9.28 -0.40
CA PHE A 86 -6.57 9.97 0.84
C PHE A 86 -7.44 9.48 1.99
N GLY A 87 -6.87 9.58 3.19
CA GLY A 87 -7.57 9.15 4.40
C GLY A 87 -7.55 7.63 4.60
N PHE A 88 -8.29 7.19 5.58
CA PHE A 88 -8.36 5.78 5.94
C PHE A 88 -9.67 5.48 6.68
N TYR A 89 -10.05 4.21 6.70
CA TYR A 89 -11.20 3.74 7.47
C TYR A 89 -10.84 2.40 8.15
N ARG A 90 -11.76 1.81 8.90
CA ARG A 90 -11.54 0.69 9.82
C ARG A 90 -10.66 1.04 11.03
N GLY A 91 -10.75 0.22 12.05
CA GLY A 91 -10.09 0.43 13.33
C GLY A 91 -10.62 1.66 14.09
N THR A 92 -10.15 1.84 15.31
CA THR A 92 -10.57 2.97 16.17
C THR A 92 -10.23 4.32 15.54
N ALA A 93 -9.05 4.43 14.93
CA ALA A 93 -8.62 5.68 14.29
C ALA A 93 -9.49 6.01 13.07
N GLY A 94 -9.85 5.00 12.26
CA GLY A 94 -10.74 5.19 11.11
C GLY A 94 -12.15 5.63 11.52
N HIS A 95 -12.71 5.06 12.59
CA HIS A 95 -14.01 5.50 13.10
C HIS A 95 -14.00 6.95 13.55
N ARG A 96 -12.91 7.42 14.15
CA ARG A 96 -12.79 8.82 14.58
C ARG A 96 -12.86 9.83 13.45
N GLN A 97 -12.52 9.46 12.21
CA GLN A 97 -12.63 10.34 11.04
C GLN A 97 -14.09 10.67 10.67
N PHE A 98 -15.03 9.84 11.11
CA PHE A 98 -16.47 10.07 10.89
C PHE A 98 -17.13 10.78 12.08
N THR A 99 -16.35 11.27 13.03
CA THR A 99 -16.85 11.98 14.21
C THR A 99 -16.35 13.41 14.22
N GLN A 100 -17.15 14.30 14.82
CA GLN A 100 -16.75 15.68 15.07
C GLN A 100 -16.36 15.85 16.53
N THR A 101 -15.19 16.42 16.79
CA THR A 101 -14.79 16.76 18.15
C THR A 101 -15.66 17.89 18.69
N HIS A 102 -16.26 17.69 19.86
CA HIS A 102 -17.03 18.69 20.57
C HIS A 102 -16.41 18.92 21.95
N VAL A 103 -16.14 20.19 22.26
CA VAL A 103 -15.53 20.59 23.53
C VAL A 103 -16.53 21.44 24.30
N VAL A 104 -16.83 21.03 25.52
CA VAL A 104 -17.63 21.81 26.49
C VAL A 104 -16.75 22.18 27.68
N SER A 105 -16.62 23.46 27.95
CA SER A 105 -15.90 23.97 29.12
C SER A 105 -16.85 24.78 30.02
N ARG A 106 -16.68 24.68 31.35
CA ARG A 106 -17.46 25.39 32.34
C ARG A 106 -16.50 26.15 33.28
N ALA A 107 -16.81 27.39 33.56
CA ALA A 107 -16.15 28.13 34.64
C ALA A 107 -16.40 27.45 36.00
N LYS A 108 -15.43 27.55 36.92
CA LYS A 108 -15.56 27.10 38.30
C LYS A 108 -16.44 28.05 39.10
#